data_ac2f890927b65429224aaa08972ae867
#
_entry.id   ac2f890927b65429224aaa08972ae867
#
_cell.length_a   1.000
_cell.length_b   1.000
_cell.length_c   1.000
_cell.angle_alpha   90.00
_cell.angle_beta   90.00
_cell.angle_gamma   90.00
#
_symmetry.space_group_name_H-M   'P 1'
#
loop_
_entity.id
_entity.type
_entity.pdbx_description
1 polymer ?
#
loop_
_entity_poly.entity_id
_entity_poly.type
_entity_poly.pdbx_seq_one_letter_code
_entity_poly.pdbx_strand_id
1 'polypeptide(L)'
;ILSGLVGSEMCIRDRGQTDAKTEIDFNIEAIGYAVFIPVFFASIGLSVTFNTLGKDLPFILVMTIMAILTKLLGGAWGAKMVGFSNTSSLMVGAGMVSRGEMALIIAQIGYQSKLLSEAYYTSMIVVIILTTLVAPFLLKYFVKKQESALQ
;
A
#
# COMPACT_ATOMS: atom_id res chain seq x y z
N ILE A 1 -9.49 0.66 17.98
CA ILE A 1 -8.87 0.32 16.68
C ILE A 1 -8.81 -1.21 16.51
N LEU A 2 -8.32 -1.97 17.51
CA LEU A 2 -8.26 -3.44 17.44
C LEU A 2 -9.64 -4.09 17.32
N SER A 3 -10.65 -3.59 18.03
CA SER A 3 -12.02 -4.13 17.95
C SER A 3 -12.66 -3.93 16.58
N GLY A 4 -12.31 -2.85 15.84
CA GLY A 4 -12.75 -2.63 14.48
C GLY A 4 -12.12 -3.60 13.48
N LEU A 5 -10.83 -3.91 13.64
CA LEU A 5 -10.12 -4.91 12.81
C LEU A 5 -10.68 -6.32 13.02
N VAL A 6 -10.89 -6.72 14.27
CA VAL A 6 -11.50 -8.03 14.59
C VAL A 6 -12.91 -8.14 14.00
N GLY A 7 -13.68 -7.06 14.01
CA GLY A 7 -15.00 -7.03 13.37
C GLY A 7 -14.94 -7.24 11.86
N SER A 8 -13.97 -6.63 11.17
CA SER A 8 -13.82 -6.78 9.71
C SER A 8 -13.40 -8.20 9.31
N GLU A 9 -12.50 -8.81 10.05
CA GLU A 9 -12.10 -10.21 9.81
C GLU A 9 -13.23 -11.20 10.07
N MET A 10 -14.04 -10.98 11.10
CA MET A 10 -15.23 -11.78 11.35
C MET A 10 -16.23 -11.69 10.19
N CYS A 11 -16.49 -10.50 9.66
CA CYS A 11 -17.36 -10.31 8.50
C CYS A 11 -16.83 -11.03 7.25
N ILE A 12 -15.52 -11.01 7.02
CA ILE A 12 -14.88 -11.72 5.89
C ILE A 12 -15.07 -13.24 6.04
N ARG A 13 -14.89 -13.76 7.25
CA ARG A 13 -15.04 -15.19 7.55
C ARG A 13 -16.49 -15.65 7.37
N ASP A 14 -17.45 -14.90 7.90
CA ASP A 14 -18.87 -15.22 7.80
C ASP A 14 -19.34 -15.19 6.33
N ARG A 15 -18.89 -14.21 5.57
CA ARG A 15 -19.16 -14.10 4.13
C ARG A 15 -18.57 -15.31 3.37
N GLY A 16 -17.40 -15.80 3.77
CA GLY A 16 -16.75 -16.96 3.17
C GLY A 16 -17.50 -18.27 3.32
N GLN A 17 -18.46 -18.36 4.24
CA GLN A 17 -19.28 -19.55 4.51
C GLN A 17 -20.66 -19.52 3.87
N THR A 18 -21.01 -18.45 3.15
CA THR A 18 -22.35 -18.27 2.53
C THR A 18 -22.29 -18.64 1.05
N ASP A 19 -23.28 -19.39 0.56
CA ASP A 19 -23.42 -19.76 -0.85
C ASP A 19 -23.58 -18.54 -1.78
N ALA A 20 -24.07 -17.42 -1.24
CA ALA A 20 -24.21 -16.14 -1.93
C ALA A 20 -22.92 -15.30 -2.02
N LYS A 21 -21.77 -15.83 -1.59
CA LYS A 21 -20.51 -15.10 -1.55
C LYS A 21 -20.15 -14.45 -2.88
N THR A 22 -20.21 -15.21 -3.96
CA THR A 22 -19.80 -14.74 -5.28
C THR A 22 -20.67 -13.58 -5.79
N GLU A 23 -21.96 -13.64 -5.53
CA GLU A 23 -22.90 -12.59 -5.93
C GLU A 23 -22.75 -11.32 -5.09
N ILE A 24 -22.55 -11.47 -3.77
CA ILE A 24 -22.33 -10.37 -2.84
C ILE A 24 -21.00 -9.68 -3.16
N ASP A 25 -19.93 -10.45 -3.36
CA ASP A 25 -18.61 -9.90 -3.67
C ASP A 25 -18.64 -9.12 -4.99
N PHE A 26 -19.27 -9.65 -6.05
CA PHE A 26 -19.39 -8.97 -7.33
C PHE A 26 -20.14 -7.63 -7.23
N ASN A 27 -21.26 -7.58 -6.52
CA ASN A 27 -22.06 -6.37 -6.39
C ASN A 27 -21.37 -5.31 -5.50
N ILE A 28 -20.75 -5.72 -4.38
CA ILE A 28 -20.02 -4.81 -3.49
C ILE A 28 -18.77 -4.30 -4.17
N GLU A 29 -18.03 -5.16 -4.86
CA GLU A 29 -16.82 -4.79 -5.58
C GLU A 29 -17.12 -3.78 -6.68
N ALA A 30 -18.18 -4.00 -7.47
CA ALA A 30 -18.59 -3.09 -8.53
C ALA A 30 -18.92 -1.68 -7.98
N ILE A 31 -19.69 -1.58 -6.90
CA ILE A 31 -20.00 -0.30 -6.26
C ILE A 31 -18.76 0.34 -5.63
N GLY A 32 -17.94 -0.46 -4.98
CA GLY A 32 -16.67 -0.01 -4.38
C GLY A 32 -15.75 0.65 -5.40
N TYR A 33 -15.48 -0.04 -6.51
CA TYR A 33 -14.60 0.47 -7.56
C TYR A 33 -15.21 1.62 -8.37
N ALA A 34 -16.51 1.62 -8.58
CA ALA A 34 -17.18 2.65 -9.39
C ALA A 34 -17.36 3.98 -8.66
N VAL A 35 -17.61 3.95 -7.35
CA VAL A 35 -18.02 5.14 -6.59
C VAL A 35 -17.09 5.42 -5.41
N PHE A 36 -16.93 4.46 -4.49
CA PHE A 36 -16.24 4.74 -3.23
C PHE A 36 -14.74 4.98 -3.41
N ILE A 37 -14.06 4.19 -4.22
CA ILE A 37 -12.61 4.34 -4.45
C ILE A 37 -12.27 5.65 -5.15
N PRO A 38 -12.92 6.05 -6.27
CA PRO A 38 -12.65 7.33 -6.91
C PRO A 38 -12.95 8.53 -6.01
N VAL A 39 -14.05 8.50 -5.26
CA VAL A 39 -14.39 9.60 -4.33
C VAL A 39 -13.37 9.70 -3.20
N PHE A 40 -12.92 8.58 -2.66
CA PHE A 40 -11.89 8.54 -1.62
C PHE A 40 -10.56 9.14 -2.12
N PHE A 41 -10.07 8.71 -3.30
CA PHE A 41 -8.85 9.26 -3.85
C PHE A 41 -8.97 10.74 -4.22
N ALA A 42 -10.12 11.16 -4.75
CA ALA A 42 -10.38 12.58 -5.03
C ALA A 42 -10.36 13.42 -3.74
N SER A 43 -10.98 12.95 -2.67
CA SER A 43 -10.97 13.61 -1.35
C SER A 43 -9.55 13.77 -0.80
N ILE A 44 -8.71 12.74 -0.90
CA ILE A 44 -7.31 12.82 -0.49
C ILE A 44 -6.54 13.80 -1.37
N GLY A 45 -6.72 13.73 -2.69
CA GLY A 45 -6.05 14.63 -3.64
C GLY A 45 -6.36 16.10 -3.38
N LEU A 46 -7.60 16.42 -3.02
CA LEU A 46 -8.02 17.78 -2.65
C LEU A 46 -7.46 18.25 -1.30
N SER A 47 -7.11 17.33 -0.42
CA SER A 47 -6.51 17.66 0.90
C SER A 47 -5.01 17.91 0.84
N VAL A 48 -4.36 17.67 -0.31
CA VAL A 48 -2.91 17.85 -0.49
C VAL A 48 -2.60 19.32 -0.81
N THR A 49 -1.79 19.95 0.03
CA THR A 49 -1.31 21.33 -0.16
C THR A 49 0.11 21.32 -0.75
N PHE A 50 0.26 21.80 -1.98
CA PHE A 50 1.54 21.77 -2.71
C PHE A 50 2.57 22.82 -2.26
N ASN A 51 2.16 23.82 -1.46
CA ASN A 51 3.01 24.95 -1.08
C ASN A 51 4.21 24.55 -0.20
N THR A 52 4.14 23.46 0.52
CA THR A 52 5.19 22.97 1.45
C THR A 52 6.14 21.96 0.81
N LEU A 53 5.79 21.37 -0.32
CA LEU A 53 6.55 20.28 -0.96
C LEU A 53 8.01 20.63 -1.26
N GLY A 54 8.29 21.88 -1.65
CA GLY A 54 9.65 22.29 -1.99
C GLY A 54 10.62 22.32 -0.80
N LYS A 55 10.13 22.59 0.40
CA LYS A 55 10.94 22.59 1.62
C LYS A 55 11.16 21.18 2.19
N ASP A 56 10.20 20.29 1.99
CA ASP A 56 10.19 18.93 2.55
C ASP A 56 10.72 17.89 1.57
N LEU A 57 11.21 18.32 0.39
CA LEU A 57 11.74 17.42 -0.64
C LEU A 57 12.80 16.44 -0.12
N PRO A 58 13.82 16.86 0.64
CA PRO A 58 14.81 15.95 1.18
C PRO A 58 14.20 14.94 2.16
N PHE A 59 13.24 15.36 2.97
CA PHE A 59 12.51 14.47 3.88
C PHE A 59 11.70 13.41 3.10
N ILE A 60 10.98 13.82 2.06
CA ILE A 60 10.18 12.93 1.19
C ILE A 60 11.08 11.89 0.53
N LEU A 61 12.24 12.30 -0.01
CA LEU A 61 13.19 11.39 -0.65
C LEU A 61 13.76 10.36 0.33
N VAL A 62 14.22 10.81 1.50
CA VAL A 62 14.78 9.91 2.52
C VAL A 62 13.71 8.92 2.99
N MET A 63 12.50 9.38 3.29
CA MET A 63 11.39 8.53 3.74
C MET A 63 10.96 7.54 2.65
N THR A 64 10.94 7.95 1.37
CA THR A 64 10.62 7.05 0.25
C THR A 64 11.66 5.95 0.11
N ILE A 65 12.94 6.29 0.13
CA ILE A 65 14.04 5.32 0.03
C ILE A 65 13.99 4.35 1.23
N MET A 66 13.85 4.86 2.44
CA MET A 66 13.74 4.04 3.64
C MET A 66 12.52 3.11 3.60
N ALA A 67 11.37 3.60 3.13
CA ALA A 67 10.14 2.82 3.00
C ALA A 67 10.30 1.67 1.99
N ILE A 68 10.97 1.93 0.85
CA ILE A 68 11.25 0.90 -0.16
C ILE A 68 12.24 -0.13 0.39
N LEU A 69 13.36 0.31 0.97
CA LEU A 69 14.40 -0.59 1.47
C LEU A 69 13.90 -1.49 2.59
N THR A 70 13.21 -0.94 3.59
CA THR A 70 12.70 -1.72 4.71
C THR A 70 11.70 -2.79 4.28
N LYS A 71 10.81 -2.47 3.34
CA LYS A 71 9.82 -3.42 2.81
C LYS A 71 10.46 -4.47 1.91
N LEU A 72 11.36 -4.04 1.03
CA LEU A 72 12.08 -4.96 0.13
C LEU A 72 12.91 -5.97 0.95
N LEU A 73 13.71 -5.48 1.90
CA LEU A 73 14.57 -6.33 2.73
C LEU A 73 13.75 -7.21 3.69
N GLY A 74 12.74 -6.65 4.35
CA GLY A 74 11.89 -7.40 5.27
C GLY A 74 11.10 -8.49 4.56
N GLY A 75 10.49 -8.19 3.42
CA GLY A 75 9.76 -9.15 2.61
C GLY A 75 10.66 -10.23 2.00
N ALA A 76 11.82 -9.83 1.50
CA ALA A 76 12.80 -10.77 0.94
C ALA A 76 13.37 -11.69 2.03
N TRP A 77 13.69 -11.17 3.21
CA TRP A 77 14.21 -11.96 4.31
C TRP A 77 13.15 -12.94 4.83
N GLY A 78 11.91 -12.50 5.05
CA GLY A 78 10.81 -13.38 5.43
C GLY A 78 10.59 -14.52 4.44
N ALA A 79 10.56 -14.22 3.13
CA ALA A 79 10.42 -15.24 2.09
C ALA A 79 11.62 -16.22 2.07
N LYS A 80 12.84 -15.73 2.31
CA LYS A 80 14.02 -16.58 2.38
C LYS A 80 14.01 -17.54 3.56
N MET A 81 13.48 -17.14 4.72
CA MET A 81 13.33 -18.01 5.88
C MET A 81 12.38 -19.19 5.62
N VAL A 82 11.44 -19.06 4.71
CA VAL A 82 10.51 -20.12 4.30
C VAL A 82 11.07 -21.02 3.19
N GLY A 83 12.33 -20.76 2.73
CA GLY A 83 13.03 -21.60 1.76
C GLY A 83 12.91 -21.17 0.29
N PHE A 84 12.41 -19.97 0.01
CA PHE A 84 12.39 -19.44 -1.36
C PHE A 84 13.80 -19.14 -1.88
N SER A 85 13.99 -19.24 -3.20
CA SER A 85 15.23 -18.85 -3.85
C SER A 85 15.50 -17.34 -3.68
N ASN A 86 16.74 -16.92 -3.80
CA ASN A 86 17.11 -15.51 -3.60
C ASN A 86 16.34 -14.56 -4.54
N THR A 87 16.14 -14.96 -5.79
CA THR A 87 15.42 -14.14 -6.78
C THR A 87 13.92 -14.09 -6.48
N SER A 88 13.32 -15.24 -6.13
CA SER A 88 11.90 -15.30 -5.73
C SER A 88 11.64 -14.51 -4.45
N SER A 89 12.55 -14.55 -3.48
CA SER A 89 12.45 -13.77 -2.24
C SER A 89 12.47 -12.26 -2.50
N LEU A 90 13.33 -11.79 -3.41
CA LEU A 90 13.35 -10.38 -3.81
C LEU A 90 12.08 -9.97 -4.56
N MET A 91 11.49 -10.87 -5.34
CA MET A 91 10.24 -10.62 -6.04
C MET A 91 9.07 -10.45 -5.06
N VAL A 92 9.01 -11.30 -4.02
CA VAL A 92 8.03 -11.15 -2.92
C VAL A 92 8.23 -9.83 -2.20
N GLY A 93 9.49 -9.47 -1.87
CA GLY A 93 9.83 -8.19 -1.26
C GLY A 93 9.39 -7.00 -2.11
N ALA A 94 9.63 -7.05 -3.43
CA ALA A 94 9.23 -5.99 -4.36
C ALA A 94 7.69 -5.83 -4.45
N GLY A 95 6.95 -6.94 -4.42
CA GLY A 95 5.48 -6.90 -4.38
C GLY A 95 4.93 -6.25 -3.10
N MET A 96 5.65 -6.37 -1.99
CA MET A 96 5.26 -5.77 -0.70
C MET A 96 5.63 -4.29 -0.55
N VAL A 97 6.37 -3.71 -1.51
CA VAL A 97 6.76 -2.29 -1.47
C VAL A 97 5.57 -1.37 -1.65
N SER A 98 4.60 -1.73 -2.50
CA SER A 98 3.42 -0.90 -2.74
C SER A 98 2.64 -0.71 -1.44
N ARG A 99 2.37 0.55 -1.12
CA ARG A 99 1.50 0.91 0.00
C ARG A 99 0.15 1.28 -0.58
N GLY A 100 -0.86 0.43 -0.34
CA GLY A 100 -2.20 0.65 -0.84
C GLY A 100 -3.01 1.66 -0.03
N GLU A 101 -4.28 1.66 -0.28
CA GLU A 101 -5.31 2.50 0.33
C GLU A 101 -5.28 2.51 1.87
N MET A 102 -4.90 1.41 2.53
CA MET A 102 -4.82 1.35 3.99
C MET A 102 -3.86 2.36 4.59
N ALA A 103 -2.72 2.62 3.94
CA ALA A 103 -1.77 3.63 4.41
C ALA A 103 -2.35 5.03 4.31
N LEU A 104 -3.13 5.31 3.26
CA LEU A 104 -3.82 6.58 3.07
C LEU A 104 -4.93 6.76 4.11
N ILE A 105 -5.70 5.72 4.41
CA ILE A 105 -6.75 5.75 5.44
C ILE A 105 -6.13 6.04 6.82
N ILE A 106 -5.04 5.38 7.18
CA ILE A 106 -4.34 5.60 8.45
C ILE A 106 -3.79 7.03 8.53
N ALA A 107 -3.20 7.55 7.45
CA ALA A 107 -2.72 8.92 7.39
C ALA A 107 -3.88 9.92 7.57
N GLN A 108 -5.03 9.67 6.94
CA GLN A 108 -6.24 10.49 7.07
C GLN A 108 -6.78 10.51 8.51
N ILE A 109 -6.85 9.34 9.15
CA ILE A 109 -7.27 9.23 10.56
C ILE A 109 -6.29 10.00 11.47
N GLY A 110 -4.98 9.86 11.23
CA GLY A 110 -3.95 10.58 11.98
C GLY A 110 -4.07 12.10 11.83
N TYR A 111 -4.41 12.57 10.64
CA TYR A 111 -4.64 13.99 10.37
C TYR A 111 -5.92 14.50 11.07
N GLN A 112 -7.04 13.77 10.94
CA GLN A 112 -8.31 14.14 11.60
C GLN A 112 -8.20 14.14 13.13
N SER A 113 -7.42 13.22 13.69
CA SER A 113 -7.14 13.13 15.12
C SER A 113 -6.13 14.18 15.61
N LYS A 114 -5.69 15.11 14.75
CA LYS A 114 -4.68 16.16 15.05
C LYS A 114 -3.34 15.61 15.55
N LEU A 115 -3.04 14.34 15.27
CA LEU A 115 -1.74 13.71 15.56
C LEU A 115 -0.67 14.10 14.54
N LEU A 116 -1.10 14.41 13.31
CA LEU A 116 -0.24 14.83 12.20
C LEU A 116 -0.54 16.30 11.85
N SER A 117 0.52 17.11 11.72
CA SER A 117 0.36 18.44 11.15
C SER A 117 0.15 18.37 9.65
N GLU A 118 -0.46 19.41 9.07
CA GLU A 118 -0.79 19.48 7.63
C GLU A 118 0.41 19.24 6.71
N ALA A 119 1.59 19.77 7.08
CA ALA A 119 2.81 19.59 6.32
C ALA A 119 3.26 18.13 6.27
N TYR A 120 3.28 17.43 7.43
CA TYR A 120 3.66 16.01 7.49
C TYR A 120 2.63 15.10 6.82
N TYR A 121 1.34 15.43 6.91
CA TYR A 121 0.28 14.70 6.22
C TYR A 121 0.50 14.72 4.71
N THR A 122 0.72 15.89 4.14
CA THR A 122 1.00 16.06 2.70
C THR A 122 2.25 15.28 2.28
N SER A 123 3.34 15.41 3.03
CA SER A 123 4.59 14.70 2.75
C SER A 123 4.41 13.19 2.80
N MET A 124 3.64 12.65 3.77
CA MET A 124 3.33 11.22 3.85
C MET A 124 2.52 10.71 2.66
N ILE A 125 1.51 11.46 2.21
CA ILE A 125 0.72 11.08 1.02
C ILE A 125 1.62 11.00 -0.21
N VAL A 126 2.52 11.97 -0.40
CA VAL A 126 3.45 11.97 -1.54
C VAL A 126 4.38 10.74 -1.48
N VAL A 127 4.90 10.40 -0.30
CA VAL A 127 5.72 9.18 -0.10
C VAL A 127 4.93 7.92 -0.47
N ILE A 128 3.66 7.81 -0.05
CA ILE A 128 2.81 6.66 -0.38
C ILE A 128 2.59 6.55 -1.89
N ILE A 129 2.30 7.66 -2.57
CA ILE A 129 2.11 7.69 -4.03
C ILE A 129 3.42 7.29 -4.74
N LEU A 130 4.57 7.86 -4.34
CA LEU A 130 5.86 7.53 -4.94
C LEU A 130 6.21 6.05 -4.78
N THR A 131 6.03 5.48 -3.59
CA THR A 131 6.29 4.04 -3.36
C THR A 131 5.39 3.17 -4.22
N THR A 132 4.12 3.55 -4.39
CA THR A 132 3.16 2.82 -5.22
C THR A 132 3.53 2.89 -6.71
N LEU A 133 4.00 4.05 -7.19
CA LEU A 133 4.48 4.20 -8.56
C LEU A 133 5.76 3.41 -8.84
N VAL A 134 6.67 3.34 -7.88
CA VAL A 134 7.96 2.63 -8.03
C VAL A 134 7.77 1.11 -7.98
N ALA A 135 6.81 0.60 -7.23
CA ALA A 135 6.60 -0.84 -7.02
C ALA A 135 6.47 -1.66 -8.31
N PRO A 136 5.65 -1.30 -9.33
CA PRO A 136 5.54 -2.07 -10.56
C PRO A 136 6.84 -2.09 -11.38
N PHE A 137 7.64 -1.04 -11.34
CA PHE A 137 8.95 -1.02 -12.01
C PHE A 137 9.94 -1.97 -11.35
N LEU A 138 9.98 -1.98 -10.00
CA LEU A 138 10.80 -2.92 -9.24
C LEU A 138 10.35 -4.37 -9.51
N LEU A 139 9.05 -4.63 -9.49
CA LEU A 139 8.51 -5.96 -9.74
C LEU A 139 8.88 -6.45 -11.14
N LYS A 140 8.67 -5.62 -12.16
CA LYS A 140 9.05 -5.93 -13.55
C LYS A 140 10.54 -6.24 -13.69
N TYR A 141 11.40 -5.49 -13.01
CA TYR A 141 12.83 -5.73 -13.03
C TYR A 141 13.21 -7.10 -12.45
N PHE A 142 12.65 -7.46 -11.29
CA PHE A 142 12.95 -8.74 -10.65
C PHE A 142 12.32 -9.94 -11.39
N VAL A 143 11.13 -9.80 -11.96
CA VAL A 143 10.51 -10.84 -12.81
C VAL A 143 11.39 -11.13 -14.01
N LYS A 144 11.83 -10.10 -14.75
CA LYS A 144 12.73 -10.28 -15.90
C LYS A 144 14.06 -10.94 -15.53
N LYS A 145 14.61 -10.61 -14.35
CA LYS A 145 15.82 -11.22 -13.83
C LYS A 145 15.62 -12.71 -13.50
N GLN A 146 14.44 -13.09 -13.04
CA GLN A 146 14.11 -14.49 -12.77
C GLN A 146 13.98 -15.30 -14.06
N GLU A 147 13.33 -14.77 -15.07
CA GLU A 147 13.22 -15.42 -16.39
C GLU A 147 14.60 -15.68 -17.01
N SER A 148 15.52 -14.71 -16.91
CA SER A 148 16.90 -14.86 -17.38
C SER A 148 17.73 -15.86 -16.58
N ALA A 149 17.33 -16.24 -15.38
CA ALA A 149 18.02 -17.24 -14.56
C ALA A 149 17.47 -18.67 -14.76
N LEU A 150 16.33 -18.81 -15.46
CA LEU A 150 15.68 -20.08 -15.77
C LEU A 150 16.00 -20.55 -17.21
N GLN A 151 16.59 -19.69 -18.04
CA GLN A 151 17.13 -20.04 -19.39
C GLN A 151 18.60 -20.41 -19.29
#